data_867fcb46f0a55fa88cefdbf68c6d358b
#
_entry.id   867fcb46f0a55fa88cefdbf68c6d358b
#
_cell.length_a   1.000
_cell.length_b   1.000
_cell.length_c   1.000
_cell.angle_alpha   90.00
_cell.angle_beta   90.00
_cell.angle_gamma   90.00
#
_symmetry.space_group_name_H-M   'P 1'
#
loop_
_entity.id
_entity.type
_entity.pdbx_description
1 polymer ?
#
loop_
_entity_poly.entity_id
_entity_poly.type
_entity_poly.pdbx_seq_one_letter_code
_entity_poly.pdbx_strand_id
1 'polypeptide(L)'
;MDKIDFKKKLSTLYSAPKDSFATVDVPVMKFVKVDGKGDPNRDPAYKAAVEWLYSLSYAMKFASKTKSGKDYVVPPLEGLWWADNPDDFAGRRKHLWQWTMMIMVPDFVERSLYEAALAKSRDKLGEPPLSLRLEPLDEGRCLQTLHIGSYDDEGPTLARLHNEIMPAQGVTFAGRHHEIYLSDPRKTPPEKLKTILRQPVRSAG
;
A
#
# COMPACT_ATOMS: atom_id res chain seq x y z
N MET A 1 27.16 3.00 8.66
CA MET A 1 26.45 2.29 7.57
C MET A 1 25.23 3.11 7.21
N ASP A 2 25.13 3.56 5.96
CA ASP A 2 24.04 4.42 5.53
C ASP A 2 22.74 3.63 5.44
N LYS A 3 21.70 4.21 6.02
CA LYS A 3 20.35 3.63 6.05
C LYS A 3 19.61 3.95 4.76
N ILE A 4 19.22 2.92 4.01
CA ILE A 4 18.50 3.09 2.73
C ILE A 4 17.06 3.57 3.01
N ASP A 5 16.70 4.71 2.46
CA ASP A 5 15.31 5.21 2.45
C ASP A 5 14.71 5.02 1.05
N PHE A 6 13.81 4.05 0.93
CA PHE A 6 13.17 3.71 -0.34
C PHE A 6 12.21 4.80 -0.84
N LYS A 7 11.63 5.62 0.01
CA LYS A 7 10.87 6.80 -0.44
C LYS A 7 11.73 7.78 -1.22
N LYS A 8 13.01 7.90 -0.84
CA LYS A 8 13.96 8.75 -1.55
C LYS A 8 14.52 8.04 -2.78
N LYS A 9 14.88 6.76 -2.65
CA LYS A 9 15.49 5.98 -3.74
C LYS A 9 14.51 5.73 -4.89
N LEU A 10 13.23 5.53 -4.59
CA LEU A 10 12.14 5.33 -5.54
C LEU A 10 11.18 6.54 -5.52
N SER A 11 11.74 7.75 -5.55
CA SER A 11 10.96 8.99 -5.37
C SER A 11 9.81 9.16 -6.37
N THR A 12 9.96 8.68 -7.59
CA THR A 12 8.89 8.70 -8.61
C THR A 12 7.67 7.86 -8.21
N LEU A 13 7.87 6.83 -7.39
CA LEU A 13 6.80 5.95 -6.91
C LEU A 13 6.19 6.44 -5.58
N TYR A 14 6.98 7.14 -4.75
CA TYR A 14 6.57 7.62 -3.43
C TYR A 14 6.38 9.14 -3.35
N SER A 15 6.25 9.80 -4.50
CA SER A 15 5.92 11.21 -4.64
C SER A 15 4.96 11.38 -5.81
N ALA A 16 3.97 12.21 -5.65
CA ALA A 16 2.99 12.51 -6.69
C ALA A 16 2.63 14.00 -6.66
N PRO A 17 2.23 14.60 -7.79
CA PRO A 17 1.79 15.97 -7.82
C PRO A 17 0.46 16.13 -7.08
N LYS A 18 0.28 17.26 -6.43
CA LYS A 18 -1.02 17.69 -5.90
C LYS A 18 -1.87 18.30 -7.04
N ASP A 19 -3.17 18.07 -7.00
CA ASP A 19 -4.16 18.66 -7.91
C ASP A 19 -4.00 18.30 -9.40
N SER A 20 -3.06 17.40 -9.75
CA SER A 20 -2.85 16.85 -11.08
C SER A 20 -2.49 15.37 -11.02
N PHE A 21 -2.48 14.69 -12.16
CA PHE A 21 -2.20 13.25 -12.23
C PHE A 21 -0.95 13.00 -13.06
N ALA A 22 -0.01 12.24 -12.51
CA ALA A 22 1.20 11.82 -13.20
C ALA A 22 1.05 10.35 -13.65
N THR A 23 1.56 10.05 -14.83
CA THR A 23 1.78 8.67 -15.27
C THR A 23 3.10 8.18 -14.72
N VAL A 24 3.10 6.97 -14.16
CA VAL A 24 4.30 6.28 -13.68
C VAL A 24 4.29 4.82 -14.14
N ASP A 25 5.46 4.29 -14.44
CA ASP A 25 5.66 2.86 -14.68
C ASP A 25 6.20 2.24 -13.40
N VAL A 26 5.39 1.40 -12.76
CA VAL A 26 5.72 0.73 -11.50
C VAL A 26 6.34 -0.62 -11.83
N PRO A 27 7.60 -0.87 -11.47
CA PRO A 27 8.22 -2.17 -11.69
C PRO A 27 7.60 -3.22 -10.78
N VAL A 28 7.83 -4.48 -11.08
CA VAL A 28 7.49 -5.57 -10.15
C VAL A 28 8.21 -5.34 -8.82
N MET A 29 7.46 -5.25 -7.74
CA MET A 29 7.97 -5.03 -6.40
C MET A 29 7.48 -6.12 -5.45
N LYS A 30 8.28 -6.44 -4.45
CA LYS A 30 7.97 -7.49 -3.47
C LYS A 30 7.33 -6.89 -2.22
N PHE A 31 6.26 -7.51 -1.73
CA PHE A 31 5.51 -7.06 -0.55
C PHE A 31 5.23 -8.19 0.42
N VAL A 32 5.19 -7.90 1.71
CA VAL A 32 4.41 -8.66 2.66
C VAL A 32 2.97 -8.18 2.59
N LYS A 33 2.01 -9.12 2.50
CA LYS A 33 0.60 -8.82 2.24
C LYS A 33 -0.31 -9.57 3.21
N VAL A 34 -1.41 -8.94 3.59
CA VAL A 34 -2.54 -9.55 4.33
C VAL A 34 -3.83 -9.10 3.68
N ASP A 35 -4.71 -10.04 3.33
CA ASP A 35 -6.04 -9.76 2.80
C ASP A 35 -7.09 -9.73 3.91
N GLY A 36 -8.12 -8.95 3.69
CA GLY A 36 -9.30 -8.90 4.52
C GLY A 36 -10.48 -8.23 3.84
N LYS A 37 -11.56 -8.08 4.58
CA LYS A 37 -12.79 -7.41 4.12
C LYS A 37 -13.46 -6.69 5.28
N GLY A 38 -14.36 -5.77 4.95
CA GLY A 38 -15.12 -5.01 5.94
C GLY A 38 -14.57 -3.60 6.17
N ASP A 39 -15.22 -2.87 7.04
CA ASP A 39 -14.89 -1.48 7.36
C ASP A 39 -13.56 -1.41 8.16
N PRO A 40 -12.50 -0.80 7.62
CA PRO A 40 -11.20 -0.70 8.30
C PRO A 40 -11.25 0.05 9.63
N ASN A 41 -12.29 0.88 9.85
CA ASN A 41 -12.46 1.62 11.09
C ASN A 41 -13.11 0.80 12.22
N ARG A 42 -13.73 -0.34 11.88
CA ARG A 42 -14.55 -1.14 12.83
C ARG A 42 -14.08 -2.58 12.93
N ASP A 43 -13.56 -3.14 11.84
CA ASP A 43 -13.17 -4.54 11.81
C ASP A 43 -11.83 -4.76 12.52
N PRO A 44 -11.77 -5.60 13.58
CA PRO A 44 -10.54 -5.90 14.30
C PRO A 44 -9.50 -6.61 13.42
N ALA A 45 -9.92 -7.30 12.35
CA ALA A 45 -9.01 -7.96 11.41
C ALA A 45 -8.11 -6.96 10.69
N TYR A 46 -8.61 -5.76 10.37
CA TYR A 46 -7.78 -4.70 9.78
C TYR A 46 -6.64 -4.27 10.72
N LYS A 47 -6.98 -4.01 11.99
CA LYS A 47 -5.97 -3.64 13.00
C LYS A 47 -4.94 -4.74 13.20
N ALA A 48 -5.37 -5.99 13.29
CA ALA A 48 -4.49 -7.15 13.41
C ALA A 48 -3.57 -7.30 12.19
N ALA A 49 -4.09 -7.12 10.98
CA ALA A 49 -3.30 -7.14 9.74
C ALA A 49 -2.18 -6.09 9.76
N VAL A 50 -2.51 -4.85 10.11
CA VAL A 50 -1.54 -3.74 10.20
C VAL A 50 -0.46 -4.03 11.26
N GLU A 51 -0.85 -4.54 12.43
CA GLU A 51 0.08 -4.91 13.50
C GLU A 51 1.04 -6.01 13.06
N TRP A 52 0.54 -7.06 12.39
CA TRP A 52 1.34 -8.13 11.83
C TRP A 52 2.33 -7.64 10.77
N LEU A 53 1.87 -6.81 9.84
CA LEU A 53 2.70 -6.25 8.77
C LEU A 53 3.85 -5.43 9.34
N TYR A 54 3.61 -4.55 10.31
CA TYR A 54 4.67 -3.78 10.94
C TYR A 54 5.61 -4.63 11.78
N SER A 55 5.11 -5.56 12.58
CA SER A 55 5.95 -6.47 13.38
C SER A 55 6.93 -7.24 12.49
N LEU A 56 6.41 -7.83 11.43
CA LEU A 56 7.19 -8.59 10.45
C LEU A 56 8.20 -7.71 9.69
N SER A 57 7.78 -6.53 9.23
CA SER A 57 8.65 -5.62 8.49
C SER A 57 9.80 -5.10 9.34
N TYR A 58 9.57 -4.77 10.61
CA TYR A 58 10.65 -4.39 11.52
C TYR A 58 11.55 -5.57 11.87
N ALA A 59 11.01 -6.78 12.05
CA ALA A 59 11.82 -7.97 12.30
C ALA A 59 12.74 -8.27 11.11
N MET A 60 12.23 -8.19 9.86
CA MET A 60 13.05 -8.32 8.64
C MET A 60 14.13 -7.24 8.54
N LYS A 61 13.76 -5.99 8.83
CA LYS A 61 14.73 -4.87 8.84
C LYS A 61 15.88 -5.13 9.80
N PHE A 62 15.60 -5.51 11.04
CA PHE A 62 16.65 -5.77 12.03
C PHE A 62 17.48 -7.02 11.68
N ALA A 63 16.85 -8.08 11.18
CA ALA A 63 17.55 -9.26 10.70
C ALA A 63 18.48 -8.93 9.51
N SER A 64 18.03 -8.14 8.56
CA SER A 64 18.84 -7.67 7.44
C SER A 64 20.06 -6.85 7.91
N LYS A 65 19.83 -5.91 8.85
CA LYS A 65 20.92 -5.12 9.42
C LYS A 65 21.98 -5.97 10.10
N THR A 66 21.58 -6.95 10.90
CA THR A 66 22.51 -7.78 11.68
C THR A 66 23.19 -8.87 10.86
N LYS A 67 22.44 -9.53 9.95
CA LYS A 67 22.97 -10.69 9.19
C LYS A 67 23.65 -10.29 7.89
N SER A 68 23.13 -9.25 7.20
CA SER A 68 23.59 -8.86 5.87
C SER A 68 24.26 -7.48 5.84
N GLY A 69 24.31 -6.78 6.97
CA GLY A 69 24.85 -5.43 7.03
C GLY A 69 24.02 -4.38 6.26
N LYS A 70 22.79 -4.69 5.82
CA LYS A 70 21.95 -3.79 5.03
C LYS A 70 20.83 -3.22 5.90
N ASP A 71 20.97 -1.95 6.31
CA ASP A 71 19.91 -1.23 7.06
C ASP A 71 19.03 -0.42 6.11
N TYR A 72 17.73 -0.35 6.39
CA TYR A 72 16.78 0.43 5.61
C TYR A 72 15.66 1.02 6.50
N VAL A 73 14.99 2.05 6.00
CA VAL A 73 13.74 2.56 6.58
C VAL A 73 12.62 1.63 6.15
N VAL A 74 11.82 1.13 7.09
CA VAL A 74 10.61 0.37 6.75
C VAL A 74 9.73 1.26 5.87
N PRO A 75 9.36 0.81 4.66
CA PRO A 75 8.53 1.59 3.75
C PRO A 75 7.15 1.89 4.33
N PRO A 76 6.38 2.80 3.72
CA PRO A 76 5.02 3.09 4.12
C PRO A 76 4.13 1.86 4.12
N LEU A 77 3.06 1.90 4.91
CA LEU A 77 1.92 1.03 4.72
C LEU A 77 1.21 1.42 3.43
N GLU A 78 0.78 0.42 2.67
CA GLU A 78 0.08 0.55 1.42
C GLU A 78 -1.16 -0.34 1.45
N GLY A 79 -2.19 -0.01 0.68
CA GLY A 79 -3.42 -0.78 0.62
C GLY A 79 -3.99 -0.86 -0.79
N LEU A 80 -4.37 -2.06 -1.20
CA LEU A 80 -5.20 -2.27 -2.39
C LEU A 80 -6.65 -2.39 -1.94
N TRP A 81 -7.55 -1.66 -2.61
CA TRP A 81 -8.94 -1.54 -2.23
C TRP A 81 -9.87 -1.87 -3.39
N TRP A 82 -10.94 -2.62 -3.13
CA TRP A 82 -11.99 -2.92 -4.10
C TRP A 82 -13.28 -3.37 -3.42
N ALA A 83 -14.33 -3.53 -4.20
CA ALA A 83 -15.54 -4.23 -3.83
C ALA A 83 -15.97 -5.13 -4.99
N ASP A 84 -16.74 -6.17 -4.71
CA ASP A 84 -17.24 -7.08 -5.76
C ASP A 84 -18.13 -6.33 -6.76
N ASN A 85 -18.97 -5.42 -6.25
CA ASN A 85 -19.67 -4.45 -7.09
C ASN A 85 -18.93 -3.10 -6.99
N PRO A 86 -18.43 -2.55 -8.12
CA PRO A 86 -17.76 -1.24 -8.13
C PRO A 86 -18.59 -0.09 -7.54
N ASP A 87 -19.93 -0.14 -7.64
CA ASP A 87 -20.82 0.85 -7.04
C ASP A 87 -20.77 0.86 -5.51
N ASP A 88 -20.39 -0.26 -4.88
CA ASP A 88 -20.21 -0.35 -3.43
C ASP A 88 -18.94 0.38 -2.99
N PHE A 89 -17.92 0.36 -3.82
CA PHE A 89 -16.70 1.13 -3.59
C PHE A 89 -16.96 2.63 -3.79
N ALA A 90 -17.53 3.01 -4.93
CA ALA A 90 -17.88 4.40 -5.24
C ALA A 90 -18.90 4.98 -4.23
N GLY A 91 -19.88 4.19 -3.82
CA GLY A 91 -20.89 4.55 -2.81
C GLY A 91 -20.38 4.50 -1.36
N ARG A 92 -19.10 4.24 -1.15
CA ARG A 92 -18.43 4.17 0.16
C ARG A 92 -19.10 3.23 1.16
N ARG A 93 -19.68 2.12 0.66
CA ARG A 93 -20.23 1.05 1.51
C ARG A 93 -19.10 0.20 2.11
N LYS A 94 -18.35 0.79 3.07
CA LYS A 94 -17.09 0.24 3.63
C LYS A 94 -17.22 -1.19 4.17
N HIS A 95 -18.38 -1.59 4.65
CA HIS A 95 -18.62 -2.95 5.15
C HIS A 95 -18.59 -4.03 4.04
N LEU A 96 -18.69 -3.62 2.75
CA LEU A 96 -18.56 -4.48 1.58
C LEU A 96 -17.17 -4.42 0.93
N TRP A 97 -16.30 -3.55 1.42
CA TRP A 97 -14.97 -3.41 0.87
C TRP A 97 -14.11 -4.64 1.17
N GLN A 98 -13.29 -4.95 0.20
CA GLN A 98 -12.20 -5.89 0.31
C GLN A 98 -10.89 -5.11 0.25
N TRP A 99 -9.88 -5.61 0.93
CA TRP A 99 -8.58 -4.95 0.97
C TRP A 99 -7.42 -5.94 1.06
N THR A 100 -6.29 -5.54 0.52
CA THR A 100 -4.98 -6.13 0.77
C THR A 100 -4.08 -5.06 1.38
N MET A 101 -3.79 -5.15 2.66
CA MET A 101 -2.79 -4.30 3.28
C MET A 101 -1.41 -4.88 3.05
N MET A 102 -0.42 -4.00 2.79
CA MET A 102 0.91 -4.46 2.42
C MET A 102 2.01 -3.46 2.79
N ILE A 103 3.24 -3.96 2.90
CA ILE A 103 4.46 -3.15 3.06
C ILE A 103 5.52 -3.71 2.11
N MET A 104 6.17 -2.83 1.35
CA MET A 104 7.23 -3.20 0.42
C MET A 104 8.42 -3.82 1.14
N VAL A 105 8.98 -4.88 0.56
CA VAL A 105 10.16 -5.59 1.06
C VAL A 105 11.28 -5.43 0.04
N PRO A 106 12.45 -4.87 0.44
CA PRO A 106 13.58 -4.73 -0.46
C PRO A 106 14.05 -6.07 -1.03
N ASP A 107 14.53 -6.07 -2.28
CA ASP A 107 14.96 -7.28 -2.99
C ASP A 107 16.05 -8.06 -2.26
N PHE A 108 16.95 -7.35 -1.56
CA PHE A 108 18.02 -7.97 -0.78
C PHE A 108 17.54 -8.65 0.51
N VAL A 109 16.28 -8.53 0.89
CA VAL A 109 15.65 -9.29 1.97
C VAL A 109 15.20 -10.63 1.39
N GLU A 110 16.02 -11.64 1.59
CA GLU A 110 15.78 -12.99 1.08
C GLU A 110 14.71 -13.71 1.88
N ARG A 111 14.20 -14.81 1.31
CA ARG A 111 13.15 -15.63 1.94
C ARG A 111 13.53 -16.14 3.33
N SER A 112 14.78 -16.51 3.53
CA SER A 112 15.32 -16.95 4.83
C SER A 112 15.17 -15.89 5.93
N LEU A 113 15.37 -14.60 5.58
CA LEU A 113 15.16 -13.49 6.50
C LEU A 113 13.67 -13.28 6.82
N TYR A 114 12.80 -13.45 5.82
CA TYR A 114 11.35 -13.42 6.02
C TYR A 114 10.89 -14.54 6.96
N GLU A 115 11.35 -15.76 6.77
CA GLU A 115 10.97 -16.91 7.61
C GLU A 115 11.44 -16.75 9.05
N ALA A 116 12.65 -16.27 9.26
CA ALA A 116 13.16 -15.96 10.59
C ALA A 116 12.39 -14.82 11.27
N ALA A 117 12.01 -13.80 10.50
CA ALA A 117 11.20 -12.69 11.00
C ALA A 117 9.76 -13.12 11.33
N LEU A 118 9.19 -14.04 10.53
CA LEU A 118 7.87 -14.62 10.77
C LEU A 118 7.84 -15.40 12.08
N ALA A 119 8.83 -16.26 12.32
CA ALA A 119 8.95 -16.99 13.59
C ALA A 119 8.99 -16.04 14.79
N LYS A 120 9.84 -15.00 14.72
CA LYS A 120 9.95 -13.99 15.78
C LYS A 120 8.66 -13.19 15.99
N SER A 121 7.92 -12.88 14.93
CA SER A 121 6.64 -12.17 15.04
C SER A 121 5.56 -13.08 15.63
N ARG A 122 5.58 -14.38 15.30
CA ARG A 122 4.69 -15.39 15.87
C ARG A 122 4.87 -15.55 17.38
N ASP A 123 6.10 -15.54 17.86
CA ASP A 123 6.38 -15.58 19.32
C ASP A 123 5.75 -14.39 20.05
N LYS A 124 5.62 -13.25 19.38
CA LYS A 124 5.08 -12.02 19.97
C LYS A 124 3.56 -11.89 19.83
N LEU A 125 3.02 -12.25 18.66
CA LEU A 125 1.63 -11.94 18.26
C LEU A 125 0.72 -13.18 18.18
N GLY A 126 1.27 -14.39 18.33
CA GLY A 126 0.53 -15.64 18.14
C GLY A 126 0.47 -16.04 16.67
N GLU A 127 -0.61 -16.72 16.24
CA GLU A 127 -0.73 -17.18 14.87
C GLU A 127 -0.97 -16.02 13.88
N PRO A 128 -0.28 -16.04 12.72
CA PRO A 128 -0.46 -15.03 11.69
C PRO A 128 -1.84 -15.12 11.02
N PRO A 129 -2.34 -14.04 10.44
CA PRO A 129 -3.48 -14.10 9.53
C PRO A 129 -3.23 -15.15 8.43
N LEU A 130 -4.24 -15.96 8.11
CA LEU A 130 -4.12 -17.04 7.11
C LEU A 130 -3.67 -16.55 5.73
N SER A 131 -4.00 -15.31 5.40
CA SER A 131 -3.63 -14.66 4.14
C SER A 131 -2.24 -14.01 4.14
N LEU A 132 -1.51 -14.02 5.27
CA LEU A 132 -0.17 -13.42 5.36
C LEU A 132 0.80 -14.14 4.42
N ARG A 133 1.43 -13.37 3.52
CA ARG A 133 2.36 -13.90 2.51
C ARG A 133 3.40 -12.88 2.07
N LEU A 134 4.51 -13.38 1.56
CA LEU A 134 5.52 -12.60 0.82
C LEU A 134 5.34 -12.90 -0.68
N GLU A 135 4.96 -11.88 -1.44
CA GLU A 135 4.55 -12.04 -2.84
C GLU A 135 4.91 -10.79 -3.67
N PRO A 136 5.29 -10.95 -4.95
CA PRO A 136 5.44 -9.83 -5.85
C PRO A 136 4.09 -9.18 -6.19
N LEU A 137 4.14 -7.91 -6.60
CA LEU A 137 3.05 -7.16 -7.21
C LEU A 137 3.57 -6.53 -8.49
N ASP A 138 2.87 -6.76 -9.59
CA ASP A 138 3.11 -6.14 -10.89
C ASP A 138 1.94 -5.19 -11.19
N GLU A 139 2.19 -3.89 -11.15
CA GLU A 139 1.17 -2.88 -11.45
C GLU A 139 1.35 -2.26 -12.84
N GLY A 140 2.58 -2.28 -13.37
CA GLY A 140 2.91 -1.68 -14.65
C GLY A 140 2.59 -0.20 -14.71
N ARG A 141 1.92 0.23 -15.79
CA ARG A 141 1.55 1.63 -15.99
C ARG A 141 0.43 2.06 -15.05
N CYS A 142 0.66 3.15 -14.32
CA CYS A 142 -0.30 3.70 -13.36
C CYS A 142 -0.48 5.20 -13.54
N LEU A 143 -1.64 5.72 -13.14
CA LEU A 143 -1.87 7.13 -12.87
C LEU A 143 -1.83 7.35 -11.35
N GLN A 144 -1.18 8.42 -10.89
CA GLN A 144 -1.14 8.74 -9.47
C GLN A 144 -1.23 10.24 -9.19
N THR A 145 -1.77 10.57 -8.03
CA THR A 145 -1.88 11.93 -7.50
C THR A 145 -1.66 11.94 -5.99
N LEU A 146 -1.29 13.10 -5.43
CA LEU A 146 -1.21 13.30 -3.99
C LEU A 146 -2.53 13.88 -3.47
N HIS A 147 -3.21 13.11 -2.61
CA HIS A 147 -4.32 13.61 -1.80
C HIS A 147 -3.77 14.16 -0.46
N ILE A 148 -4.26 15.33 -0.06
CA ILE A 148 -4.00 15.92 1.25
C ILE A 148 -5.37 16.16 1.91
N GLY A 149 -5.66 15.42 2.96
CA GLY A 149 -6.95 15.43 3.65
C GLY A 149 -7.26 14.09 4.30
N SER A 150 -8.45 13.99 4.85
CA SER A 150 -8.93 12.73 5.42
C SER A 150 -9.18 11.69 4.33
N TYR A 151 -9.14 10.41 4.68
CA TYR A 151 -9.47 9.32 3.73
C TYR A 151 -10.92 9.42 3.25
N ASP A 152 -11.81 10.05 4.03
CA ASP A 152 -13.20 10.26 3.63
C ASP A 152 -13.39 11.33 2.56
N ASP A 153 -12.40 12.22 2.39
CA ASP A 153 -12.41 13.31 1.41
C ASP A 153 -11.79 12.92 0.05
N GLU A 154 -11.38 11.67 -0.15
CA GLU A 154 -10.75 11.19 -1.39
C GLU A 154 -11.73 11.06 -2.56
N GLY A 155 -13.02 10.94 -2.26
CA GLY A 155 -14.07 10.70 -3.25
C GLY A 155 -14.03 11.62 -4.47
N PRO A 156 -14.00 12.95 -4.33
CA PRO A 156 -13.91 13.87 -5.47
C PRO A 156 -12.66 13.67 -6.34
N THR A 157 -11.52 13.37 -5.73
CA THR A 157 -10.26 13.11 -6.46
C THR A 157 -10.36 11.82 -7.27
N LEU A 158 -10.94 10.76 -6.68
CA LEU A 158 -11.17 9.49 -7.37
C LEU A 158 -12.19 9.63 -8.49
N ALA A 159 -13.28 10.36 -8.28
CA ALA A 159 -14.27 10.64 -9.30
C ALA A 159 -13.64 11.37 -10.50
N ARG A 160 -12.80 12.37 -10.26
CA ARG A 160 -12.05 13.08 -11.32
C ARG A 160 -11.09 12.13 -12.05
N LEU A 161 -10.35 11.28 -11.35
CA LEU A 161 -9.47 10.30 -11.96
C LEU A 161 -10.22 9.37 -12.91
N HIS A 162 -11.33 8.79 -12.44
CA HIS A 162 -12.05 7.76 -13.17
C HIS A 162 -12.92 8.33 -14.32
N ASN A 163 -13.56 9.48 -14.09
CA ASN A 163 -14.58 9.99 -15.02
C ASN A 163 -14.05 11.05 -16.01
N GLU A 164 -12.88 11.64 -15.72
CA GLU A 164 -12.31 12.69 -16.57
C GLU A 164 -10.92 12.28 -17.10
N ILE A 165 -9.97 11.99 -16.21
CA ILE A 165 -8.56 11.82 -16.58
C ILE A 165 -8.34 10.51 -17.34
N MET A 166 -8.85 9.39 -16.86
CA MET A 166 -8.69 8.09 -17.52
C MET A 166 -9.32 8.09 -18.91
N PRO A 167 -10.58 8.55 -19.11
CA PRO A 167 -11.17 8.66 -20.44
C PRO A 167 -10.40 9.60 -21.36
N ALA A 168 -9.97 10.78 -20.87
CA ALA A 168 -9.22 11.75 -21.66
C ALA A 168 -7.86 11.20 -22.14
N GLN A 169 -7.28 10.24 -21.41
CA GLN A 169 -6.04 9.57 -21.81
C GLN A 169 -6.27 8.27 -22.60
N GLY A 170 -7.52 7.89 -22.88
CA GLY A 170 -7.87 6.65 -23.58
C GLY A 170 -7.46 5.39 -22.81
N VAL A 171 -7.53 5.43 -21.48
CA VAL A 171 -7.15 4.30 -20.62
C VAL A 171 -8.32 3.83 -19.76
N THR A 172 -8.25 2.57 -19.34
CA THR A 172 -9.19 1.92 -18.43
C THR A 172 -8.44 1.20 -17.30
N PHE A 173 -9.19 0.66 -16.36
CA PHE A 173 -8.64 -0.07 -15.21
C PHE A 173 -7.82 -1.31 -15.64
N ALA A 174 -6.64 -1.47 -15.04
CA ALA A 174 -5.81 -2.67 -15.16
C ALA A 174 -5.64 -3.40 -13.84
N GLY A 175 -6.00 -2.79 -12.72
CA GLY A 175 -5.85 -3.36 -11.38
C GLY A 175 -6.72 -2.67 -10.35
N ARG A 176 -6.52 -3.03 -9.09
CA ARG A 176 -7.22 -2.48 -7.94
C ARG A 176 -6.74 -1.08 -7.63
N HIS A 177 -7.60 -0.27 -7.01
CA HIS A 177 -7.19 1.02 -6.46
C HIS A 177 -6.13 0.82 -5.38
N HIS A 178 -5.06 1.62 -5.44
CA HIS A 178 -3.91 1.50 -4.56
C HIS A 178 -3.68 2.82 -3.80
N GLU A 179 -3.62 2.74 -2.49
CA GLU A 179 -3.34 3.85 -1.59
C GLU A 179 -1.99 3.66 -0.91
N ILE A 180 -1.15 4.70 -0.88
CA ILE A 180 0.16 4.69 -0.22
C ILE A 180 0.12 5.75 0.88
N TYR A 181 0.19 5.33 2.14
CA TYR A 181 0.00 6.19 3.31
C TYR A 181 1.33 6.83 3.73
N LEU A 182 1.55 8.09 3.32
CA LEU A 182 2.79 8.82 3.61
C LEU A 182 2.81 9.43 5.01
N SER A 183 1.65 9.59 5.65
CA SER A 183 1.49 10.13 7.01
C SER A 183 1.04 9.04 7.99
N ASP A 184 1.50 9.15 9.24
CA ASP A 184 0.98 8.34 10.35
C ASP A 184 -0.31 8.99 10.89
N PRO A 185 -1.50 8.36 10.73
CA PRO A 185 -2.77 8.96 11.17
C PRO A 185 -2.89 9.11 12.69
N ARG A 186 -2.01 8.45 13.46
CA ARG A 186 -1.97 8.59 14.93
C ARG A 186 -1.28 9.88 15.37
N LYS A 187 -0.52 10.53 14.46
CA LYS A 187 0.32 11.69 14.73
C LYS A 187 -0.02 12.91 13.88
N THR A 188 -0.76 12.70 12.80
CA THR A 188 -1.08 13.72 11.81
C THR A 188 -2.59 13.99 11.84
N PRO A 189 -3.03 15.24 12.02
CA PRO A 189 -4.44 15.59 11.93
C PRO A 189 -5.04 15.19 10.58
N PRO A 190 -6.33 14.80 10.52
CA PRO A 190 -6.96 14.29 9.30
C PRO A 190 -6.77 15.20 8.07
N GLU A 191 -6.94 16.50 8.23
CA GLU A 191 -6.82 17.50 7.15
C GLU A 191 -5.39 17.68 6.60
N LYS A 192 -4.38 17.08 7.26
CA LYS A 192 -2.96 17.11 6.86
C LYS A 192 -2.42 15.75 6.45
N LEU A 193 -3.24 14.71 6.47
CA LEU A 193 -2.83 13.40 5.99
C LEU A 193 -2.42 13.48 4.52
N LYS A 194 -1.42 12.70 4.17
CA LYS A 194 -0.90 12.61 2.80
C LYS A 194 -1.01 11.17 2.33
N THR A 195 -1.76 10.95 1.28
CA THR A 195 -1.95 9.66 0.63
C THR A 195 -1.67 9.79 -0.86
N ILE A 196 -0.87 8.90 -1.42
CA ILE A 196 -0.81 8.77 -2.88
C ILE A 196 -1.96 7.86 -3.28
N LEU A 197 -2.84 8.38 -4.15
CA LEU A 197 -3.89 7.62 -4.82
C LEU A 197 -3.34 7.17 -6.16
N ARG A 198 -3.23 5.85 -6.36
CA ARG A 198 -2.66 5.23 -7.57
C ARG A 198 -3.68 4.30 -8.20
N GLN A 199 -3.76 4.33 -9.51
CA GLN A 199 -4.62 3.45 -10.30
C GLN A 199 -3.81 2.81 -11.42
N PRO A 200 -3.61 1.48 -11.40
CA PRO A 200 -3.09 0.76 -12.55
C PRO A 200 -4.03 0.88 -13.74
N VAL A 201 -3.48 1.17 -14.92
CA VAL A 201 -4.26 1.44 -16.13
C VAL A 201 -3.70 0.71 -17.35
N ARG A 202 -4.58 0.44 -18.32
CA ARG A 202 -4.25 -0.10 -19.63
C ARG A 202 -5.02 0.65 -20.71
N SER A 203 -4.61 0.54 -21.96
CA SER A 203 -5.35 1.12 -23.10
C SER A 203 -6.81 0.66 -23.08
N ALA A 204 -7.72 1.55 -23.39
CA ALA A 204 -9.16 1.27 -23.37
C ALA A 204 -9.63 0.44 -24.59
N GLY A 205 -8.73 0.11 -25.53
CA GLY A 205 -9.04 -0.68 -26.74
C GLY A 205 -9.60 0.18 -27.87
#